data_d8bc9a3c1bcd02ca36a3b40a995fbac7
#
_entry.id   d8bc9a3c1bcd02ca36a3b40a995fbac7
#
_cell.length_a   1.000
_cell.length_b   1.000
_cell.length_c   1.000
_cell.angle_alpha   90.00
_cell.angle_beta   90.00
_cell.angle_gamma   90.00
#
_symmetry.space_group_name_H-M   'P 1'
#
loop_
_entity.id
_entity.type
_entity.pdbx_description
1 polymer ?
#
loop_
_entity_poly.entity_id
_entity_poly.type
_entity_poly.pdbx_seq_one_letter_code
_entity_poly.pdbx_strand_id
1 'polypeptide(L)'
;AYTYTSPKVLGNANLMVAGPYEIPNAHIDSYAVTTNNVPGGAFRGFGGPQGAFAAECQMNKLAEALGMDPVELRLKNVLREGSLLTTQTPIPPGVSIAQVIEAAAQAAGWGTSRDMGRPMVDVYAQRSAFQSLPTQPGAIRRGRGIACSFKNVGFSFGAPEKCEAIIELHGHREIERVVLRHAGAEVGQGSHTAFKQMAAAAVGVPVELVELDMSDTATSADSGSVSASRMTFMAGNSIRKAAEEALAKWTDEDRPAIAHATYRPPPTQPYDPETGYSMPNFTYGYVAEVVDLAVDIETGYIHVERVVCADDVGKVINRTNVEGQIEGAVVQAFGYALMENLQVRDGRIINPFFSQYLIPGIKDIPEKVDSVLVEVPDPLGPWGARGMAEMPFMPLAPAVVAAFHDATGVWMDEIPLLPWRVIEKLP
;
A
#
# COMPACT_ATOMS: atom_id res chain seq x y z
N ALA A 1 0.31 -5.88 24.13
CA ALA A 1 0.12 -4.63 23.40
C ALA A 1 0.29 -3.43 24.33
N TYR A 2 1.36 -2.66 24.16
CA TYR A 2 1.65 -1.49 25.00
C TYR A 2 1.17 -0.17 24.37
N THR A 3 0.83 -0.17 23.07
CA THR A 3 0.46 1.04 22.36
C THR A 3 -1.05 1.09 22.10
N TYR A 4 -1.60 2.29 22.04
CA TYR A 4 -3.00 2.50 21.72
C TYR A 4 -3.37 2.05 20.28
N THR A 5 -2.37 1.83 19.43
CA THR A 5 -2.57 1.40 18.03
C THR A 5 -2.73 -0.11 17.88
N SER A 6 -2.23 -0.93 18.81
CA SER A 6 -2.24 -2.40 18.69
C SER A 6 -3.64 -3.01 18.45
N PRO A 7 -4.72 -2.60 19.16
CA PRO A 7 -6.06 -3.08 18.87
C PRO A 7 -6.56 -2.69 17.47
N LYS A 8 -6.14 -1.52 16.97
CA LYS A 8 -6.52 -1.04 15.62
C LYS A 8 -5.78 -1.80 14.53
N VAL A 9 -4.48 -2.10 14.75
CA VAL A 9 -3.69 -2.98 13.86
C VAL A 9 -4.33 -4.36 13.79
N LEU A 10 -4.75 -4.90 14.93
CA LEU A 10 -5.46 -6.17 15.02
C LEU A 10 -6.76 -6.16 14.23
N GLY A 11 -7.57 -5.10 14.34
CA GLY A 11 -8.82 -4.96 13.59
C GLY A 11 -8.62 -5.03 12.07
N ASN A 12 -7.60 -4.34 11.55
CA ASN A 12 -7.25 -4.43 10.13
C ASN A 12 -6.70 -5.81 9.75
N ALA A 13 -5.86 -6.42 10.58
CA ALA A 13 -5.36 -7.77 10.31
C ALA A 13 -6.51 -8.78 10.24
N ASN A 14 -7.49 -8.67 11.15
CA ASN A 14 -8.69 -9.49 11.17
C ASN A 14 -9.52 -9.36 9.87
N LEU A 15 -9.74 -8.13 9.41
CA LEU A 15 -10.46 -7.90 8.14
C LEU A 15 -9.72 -8.49 6.94
N MET A 16 -8.38 -8.35 6.93
CA MET A 16 -7.56 -8.61 5.74
C MET A 16 -6.98 -10.03 5.67
N VAL A 17 -7.09 -10.82 6.74
CA VAL A 17 -6.63 -12.22 6.75
C VAL A 17 -7.44 -13.12 5.80
N ALA A 18 -8.65 -12.71 5.43
CA ALA A 18 -9.46 -13.39 4.41
C ALA A 18 -8.99 -13.06 2.97
N GLY A 19 -8.11 -12.05 2.79
CA GLY A 19 -7.76 -11.54 1.47
C GLY A 19 -8.93 -10.82 0.78
N PRO A 20 -8.73 -10.35 -0.47
CA PRO A 20 -9.78 -9.69 -1.26
C PRO A 20 -10.71 -10.72 -1.94
N TYR A 21 -11.15 -11.73 -1.20
CA TYR A 21 -11.91 -12.87 -1.73
C TYR A 21 -13.32 -12.94 -1.15
N GLU A 22 -14.23 -13.43 -1.96
CA GLU A 22 -15.60 -13.74 -1.53
C GLU A 22 -15.62 -15.06 -0.75
N ILE A 23 -15.71 -14.98 0.56
CA ILE A 23 -15.73 -16.11 1.48
C ILE A 23 -17.06 -16.14 2.21
N PRO A 24 -17.97 -17.05 1.85
CA PRO A 24 -19.33 -17.04 2.38
C PRO A 24 -19.43 -17.40 3.86
N ASN A 25 -18.45 -18.13 4.39
CA ASN A 25 -18.41 -18.54 5.79
C ASN A 25 -17.02 -18.29 6.35
N ALA A 26 -16.91 -17.41 7.33
CA ALA A 26 -15.65 -17.08 8.00
C ALA A 26 -15.81 -17.11 9.52
N HIS A 27 -14.81 -17.65 10.20
CA HIS A 27 -14.65 -17.56 11.64
C HIS A 27 -13.21 -17.14 11.92
N ILE A 28 -13.03 -15.98 12.56
CA ILE A 28 -11.72 -15.38 12.77
C ILE A 28 -11.62 -14.90 14.21
N ASP A 29 -10.73 -15.52 14.99
CA ASP A 29 -10.37 -15.07 16.33
C ASP A 29 -9.01 -14.36 16.31
N SER A 30 -8.96 -13.15 16.87
CA SER A 30 -7.75 -12.34 16.91
C SER A 30 -7.49 -11.80 18.31
N TYR A 31 -6.23 -11.87 18.75
CA TYR A 31 -5.84 -11.50 20.10
C TYR A 31 -4.68 -10.49 20.10
N ALA A 32 -4.89 -9.33 20.72
CA ALA A 32 -3.81 -8.40 21.04
C ALA A 32 -3.35 -8.67 22.49
N VAL A 33 -2.16 -9.25 22.63
CA VAL A 33 -1.63 -9.64 23.92
C VAL A 33 -0.55 -8.70 24.42
N THR A 34 -0.48 -8.51 25.74
CA THR A 34 0.64 -7.81 26.38
C THR A 34 1.83 -8.75 26.50
N THR A 35 3.00 -8.31 26.10
CA THR A 35 4.24 -9.08 26.14
C THR A 35 5.36 -8.28 26.82
N ASN A 36 6.46 -8.94 27.13
CA ASN A 36 7.70 -8.30 27.63
C ASN A 36 8.62 -7.84 26.48
N ASN A 37 8.18 -7.97 25.23
CA ASN A 37 8.91 -7.45 24.08
C ASN A 37 8.77 -5.93 23.97
N VAL A 38 9.59 -5.33 23.11
CA VAL A 38 9.47 -3.91 22.76
C VAL A 38 8.07 -3.60 22.25
N PRO A 39 7.51 -2.41 22.53
CA PRO A 39 6.19 -2.05 22.05
C PRO A 39 6.11 -2.10 20.52
N GLY A 40 5.14 -2.86 19.99
CA GLY A 40 4.79 -2.85 18.56
C GLY A 40 3.71 -1.82 18.27
N GLY A 41 3.73 -1.24 17.09
CA GLY A 41 2.78 -0.20 16.70
C GLY A 41 2.44 -0.22 15.22
N ALA A 42 2.12 0.95 14.69
CA ALA A 42 1.75 1.14 13.29
C ALA A 42 2.97 1.00 12.37
N PHE A 43 2.81 0.24 11.32
CA PHE A 43 3.70 0.17 10.18
C PHE A 43 2.87 0.29 8.88
N ARG A 44 3.47 0.59 7.75
CA ARG A 44 2.78 0.75 6.46
C ARG A 44 1.87 -0.45 6.15
N GLY A 45 0.58 -0.21 5.89
CA GLY A 45 -0.44 -1.27 5.75
C GLY A 45 -1.16 -1.65 7.06
N PHE A 46 -0.63 -1.31 8.24
CA PHE A 46 -1.31 -1.30 9.54
C PHE A 46 -2.09 -2.58 9.87
N GLY A 47 -1.41 -3.73 9.85
CA GLY A 47 -2.01 -5.07 10.07
C GLY A 47 -2.37 -5.79 8.77
N GLY A 48 -2.59 -5.04 7.69
CA GLY A 48 -2.86 -5.60 6.36
C GLY A 48 -1.74 -6.51 5.84
N PRO A 49 -0.44 -6.14 5.93
CA PRO A 49 0.63 -7.01 5.46
C PRO A 49 0.67 -8.38 6.13
N GLN A 50 0.39 -8.44 7.44
CA GLN A 50 0.32 -9.71 8.18
C GLN A 50 -0.85 -10.58 7.70
N GLY A 51 -2.03 -9.96 7.53
CA GLY A 51 -3.21 -10.65 6.98
C GLY A 51 -2.99 -11.09 5.54
N ALA A 52 -2.44 -10.21 4.69
CA ALA A 52 -2.15 -10.51 3.30
C ALA A 52 -1.11 -11.64 3.15
N PHE A 53 -0.07 -11.65 4.01
CA PHE A 53 0.92 -12.73 4.00
C PHE A 53 0.26 -14.09 4.20
N ALA A 54 -0.59 -14.23 5.23
CA ALA A 54 -1.27 -15.48 5.50
C ALA A 54 -2.25 -15.88 4.38
N ALA A 55 -3.09 -14.94 3.94
CA ALA A 55 -4.09 -15.20 2.89
C ALA A 55 -3.45 -15.59 1.56
N GLU A 56 -2.47 -14.82 1.12
CA GLU A 56 -1.88 -14.97 -0.21
C GLU A 56 -0.92 -16.16 -0.33
N CYS A 57 -0.16 -16.46 0.73
CA CYS A 57 0.59 -17.71 0.79
C CYS A 57 -0.34 -18.92 0.74
N GLN A 58 -1.48 -18.87 1.44
CA GLN A 58 -2.46 -19.93 1.41
C GLN A 58 -3.12 -20.07 0.02
N MET A 59 -3.44 -18.96 -0.64
CA MET A 59 -4.00 -18.98 -2.00
C MET A 59 -3.03 -19.62 -3.01
N ASN A 60 -1.73 -19.35 -2.90
CA ASN A 60 -0.73 -19.99 -3.75
C ASN A 60 -0.60 -21.50 -3.47
N LYS A 61 -0.61 -21.93 -2.20
CA LYS A 61 -0.63 -23.35 -1.82
C LYS A 61 -1.89 -24.07 -2.31
N LEU A 62 -3.05 -23.39 -2.27
CA LEU A 62 -4.30 -23.93 -2.81
C LEU A 62 -4.26 -24.07 -4.33
N ALA A 63 -3.70 -23.10 -5.04
CA ALA A 63 -3.53 -23.17 -6.49
C ALA A 63 -2.68 -24.38 -6.88
N GLU A 64 -1.57 -24.60 -6.19
CA GLU A 64 -0.73 -25.79 -6.38
C GLU A 64 -1.49 -27.10 -6.11
N ALA A 65 -2.17 -27.19 -4.96
CA ALA A 65 -2.92 -28.39 -4.57
C ALA A 65 -4.07 -28.74 -5.54
N LEU A 66 -4.66 -27.72 -6.18
CA LEU A 66 -5.73 -27.86 -7.18
C LEU A 66 -5.18 -28.07 -8.60
N GLY A 67 -3.88 -27.93 -8.82
CA GLY A 67 -3.27 -27.91 -10.16
C GLY A 67 -3.80 -26.77 -11.03
N MET A 68 -4.15 -25.63 -10.41
CA MET A 68 -4.74 -24.47 -11.05
C MET A 68 -3.73 -23.32 -11.14
N ASP A 69 -3.80 -22.55 -12.20
CA ASP A 69 -3.01 -21.30 -12.30
C ASP A 69 -3.38 -20.33 -11.16
N PRO A 70 -2.40 -19.76 -10.43
CA PRO A 70 -2.68 -18.89 -9.29
C PRO A 70 -3.38 -17.58 -9.67
N VAL A 71 -3.24 -17.08 -10.90
CA VAL A 71 -4.01 -15.93 -11.41
C VAL A 71 -5.46 -16.35 -11.64
N GLU A 72 -5.67 -17.51 -12.29
CA GLU A 72 -7.01 -18.04 -12.55
C GLU A 72 -7.77 -18.30 -11.24
N LEU A 73 -7.13 -18.93 -10.24
CA LEU A 73 -7.75 -19.17 -8.94
C LEU A 73 -8.20 -17.86 -8.28
N ARG A 74 -7.38 -16.81 -8.33
CA ARG A 74 -7.73 -15.51 -7.78
C ARG A 74 -8.92 -14.90 -8.51
N LEU A 75 -8.87 -14.83 -9.84
CA LEU A 75 -9.95 -14.24 -10.65
C LEU A 75 -11.31 -14.93 -10.48
N LYS A 76 -11.32 -16.22 -10.12
CA LYS A 76 -12.55 -16.95 -9.79
C LYS A 76 -13.16 -16.57 -8.45
N ASN A 77 -12.32 -16.11 -7.49
CA ASN A 77 -12.74 -15.96 -6.09
C ASN A 77 -12.72 -14.51 -5.58
N VAL A 78 -12.17 -13.56 -6.32
CA VAL A 78 -12.07 -12.17 -5.87
C VAL A 78 -13.41 -11.49 -5.68
N LEU A 79 -13.45 -10.57 -4.73
CA LEU A 79 -14.57 -9.66 -4.50
C LEU A 79 -14.96 -8.91 -5.77
N ARG A 80 -16.25 -8.70 -5.94
CA ARG A 80 -16.88 -7.98 -7.05
C ARG A 80 -17.87 -6.96 -6.51
N GLU A 81 -18.38 -6.09 -7.35
CA GLU A 81 -19.48 -5.20 -6.97
C GLU A 81 -20.64 -6.00 -6.34
N GLY A 82 -21.03 -5.63 -5.13
CA GLY A 82 -22.09 -6.29 -4.38
C GLY A 82 -21.67 -7.52 -3.56
N SER A 83 -20.42 -7.99 -3.68
CA SER A 83 -19.88 -9.05 -2.80
C SER A 83 -19.93 -8.62 -1.34
N LEU A 84 -20.12 -9.58 -0.44
CA LEU A 84 -20.05 -9.36 1.00
C LEU A 84 -18.61 -9.55 1.50
N LEU A 85 -18.18 -8.62 2.34
CA LEU A 85 -16.99 -8.79 3.18
C LEU A 85 -17.26 -9.86 4.26
N THR A 86 -16.21 -10.42 4.83
CA THR A 86 -16.34 -11.35 5.99
C THR A 86 -17.02 -10.71 7.20
N THR A 87 -17.14 -9.39 7.23
CA THR A 87 -17.92 -8.60 8.19
C THR A 87 -19.40 -8.52 7.87
N GLN A 88 -19.89 -9.28 6.89
CA GLN A 88 -21.30 -9.40 6.48
C GLN A 88 -21.90 -8.12 5.86
N THR A 89 -21.06 -7.15 5.50
CA THR A 89 -21.48 -5.92 4.82
C THR A 89 -21.05 -5.93 3.36
N PRO A 90 -21.83 -5.33 2.45
CA PRO A 90 -21.40 -5.16 1.07
C PRO A 90 -20.09 -4.36 1.00
N ILE A 91 -19.18 -4.79 0.12
CA ILE A 91 -18.00 -4.00 -0.20
C ILE A 91 -18.44 -2.67 -0.83
N PRO A 92 -17.84 -1.53 -0.46
CA PRO A 92 -18.12 -0.24 -1.11
C PRO A 92 -17.90 -0.28 -2.62
N PRO A 93 -18.64 0.52 -3.41
CA PRO A 93 -18.51 0.55 -4.87
C PRO A 93 -17.12 0.93 -5.39
N GLY A 94 -16.83 0.56 -6.61
CA GLY A 94 -15.56 0.79 -7.28
C GLY A 94 -14.55 -0.34 -7.03
N VAL A 95 -15.03 -1.58 -7.02
CA VAL A 95 -14.20 -2.78 -6.82
C VAL A 95 -13.38 -3.07 -8.07
N SER A 96 -12.06 -3.04 -7.96
CA SER A 96 -11.14 -3.19 -9.09
C SER A 96 -10.09 -4.30 -8.91
N ILE A 97 -10.27 -5.18 -7.92
CA ILE A 97 -9.27 -6.22 -7.62
C ILE A 97 -9.01 -7.14 -8.81
N ALA A 98 -10.02 -7.50 -9.61
CA ALA A 98 -9.82 -8.29 -10.82
C ALA A 98 -8.96 -7.55 -11.84
N GLN A 99 -9.23 -6.26 -12.07
CA GLN A 99 -8.51 -5.41 -13.01
C GLN A 99 -7.02 -5.26 -12.64
N VAL A 100 -6.69 -5.08 -11.35
CA VAL A 100 -5.28 -4.99 -10.94
C VAL A 100 -4.55 -6.33 -11.08
N ILE A 101 -5.22 -7.47 -10.82
CA ILE A 101 -4.63 -8.80 -11.04
C ILE A 101 -4.36 -9.03 -12.52
N GLU A 102 -5.33 -8.75 -13.39
CA GLU A 102 -5.18 -8.87 -14.85
C GLU A 102 -4.08 -7.96 -15.38
N ALA A 103 -4.04 -6.69 -14.92
CA ALA A 103 -3.04 -5.71 -15.33
C ALA A 103 -1.62 -6.12 -14.90
N ALA A 104 -1.44 -6.60 -13.66
CA ALA A 104 -0.17 -7.11 -13.18
C ALA A 104 0.30 -8.34 -13.97
N ALA A 105 -0.59 -9.30 -14.17
CA ALA A 105 -0.31 -10.52 -14.93
C ALA A 105 0.06 -10.20 -16.38
N GLN A 106 -0.70 -9.32 -17.04
CA GLN A 106 -0.42 -8.89 -18.42
C GLN A 106 0.93 -8.18 -18.53
N ALA A 107 1.20 -7.21 -17.67
CA ALA A 107 2.44 -6.44 -17.69
C ALA A 107 3.68 -7.29 -17.36
N ALA A 108 3.50 -8.32 -16.52
CA ALA A 108 4.55 -9.30 -16.22
C ALA A 108 4.74 -10.36 -17.33
N GLY A 109 3.84 -10.44 -18.32
CA GLY A 109 3.82 -11.52 -19.29
C GLY A 109 3.53 -12.87 -18.63
N TRP A 110 2.54 -12.95 -17.76
CA TRP A 110 2.14 -14.19 -17.08
C TRP A 110 1.68 -15.23 -18.11
N GLY A 111 2.12 -16.48 -17.94
CA GLY A 111 1.78 -17.57 -18.88
C GLY A 111 2.60 -17.60 -20.19
N THR A 112 3.44 -16.61 -20.45
CA THR A 112 4.38 -16.62 -21.58
C THR A 112 5.72 -17.23 -21.17
N SER A 113 6.49 -17.75 -22.15
CA SER A 113 7.85 -18.22 -21.88
C SER A 113 8.69 -17.06 -21.35
N ARG A 114 9.32 -17.26 -20.19
CA ARG A 114 10.22 -16.28 -19.58
C ARG A 114 11.46 -16.14 -20.46
N ASP A 115 11.87 -14.89 -20.71
CA ASP A 115 13.24 -14.65 -21.17
C ASP A 115 14.21 -14.86 -20.01
N MET A 116 14.63 -16.10 -19.83
CA MET A 116 15.57 -16.54 -18.79
C MET A 116 17.04 -16.21 -19.16
N GLY A 117 17.23 -15.34 -20.15
CA GLY A 117 18.47 -15.20 -20.91
C GLY A 117 19.62 -14.42 -20.29
N ARG A 118 19.48 -13.83 -19.10
CA ARG A 118 20.62 -13.16 -18.44
C ARG A 118 21.18 -14.02 -17.31
N PRO A 119 22.45 -14.42 -17.36
CA PRO A 119 23.09 -15.05 -16.23
C PRO A 119 23.19 -14.08 -15.05
N MET A 120 22.76 -14.50 -13.85
CA MET A 120 22.89 -13.71 -12.62
C MET A 120 24.33 -13.24 -12.33
N VAL A 121 25.32 -13.96 -12.88
CA VAL A 121 26.74 -13.62 -12.79
C VAL A 121 27.05 -12.21 -13.32
N ASP A 122 26.36 -11.74 -14.38
CA ASP A 122 26.63 -10.42 -14.95
C ASP A 122 26.08 -9.29 -14.04
N VAL A 123 25.04 -9.55 -13.28
CA VAL A 123 24.43 -8.59 -12.35
C VAL A 123 25.31 -8.43 -11.10
N TYR A 124 25.82 -9.54 -10.56
CA TYR A 124 26.75 -9.50 -9.42
C TYR A 124 28.06 -8.83 -9.75
N ALA A 125 28.63 -9.09 -10.93
CA ALA A 125 29.88 -8.47 -11.37
C ALA A 125 29.77 -6.94 -11.49
N GLN A 126 28.58 -6.42 -11.77
CA GLN A 126 28.36 -4.98 -11.93
C GLN A 126 27.95 -4.25 -10.63
N ARG A 127 27.35 -4.95 -9.65
CA ARG A 127 26.78 -4.32 -8.47
C ARG A 127 27.52 -4.55 -7.15
N SER A 128 28.32 -5.60 -7.00
CA SER A 128 28.97 -5.88 -5.71
C SER A 128 30.46 -5.54 -5.71
N ALA A 129 30.90 -4.78 -4.68
CA ALA A 129 32.31 -4.66 -4.31
C ALA A 129 32.86 -5.97 -3.67
N PHE A 130 31.99 -6.93 -3.38
CA PHE A 130 32.33 -8.28 -2.99
C PHE A 130 32.31 -9.14 -4.25
N GLN A 131 33.46 -9.61 -4.66
CA GLN A 131 33.56 -10.70 -5.64
C GLN A 131 32.77 -11.87 -5.05
N SER A 132 31.59 -12.15 -5.64
CA SER A 132 30.86 -13.37 -5.32
C SER A 132 31.76 -14.55 -5.62
N LEU A 133 31.80 -15.51 -4.72
CA LEU A 133 32.42 -16.81 -5.02
C LEU A 133 31.74 -17.34 -6.30
N PRO A 134 32.52 -17.95 -7.23
CA PRO A 134 31.93 -18.46 -8.45
C PRO A 134 30.88 -19.52 -8.11
N THR A 135 29.63 -19.20 -8.40
CA THR A 135 28.49 -20.09 -8.19
C THR A 135 28.60 -21.27 -9.21
N GLN A 136 28.36 -22.49 -8.75
CA GLN A 136 28.37 -23.67 -9.62
C GLN A 136 27.30 -23.55 -10.71
N PRO A 137 27.53 -24.05 -11.93
CA PRO A 137 26.48 -24.13 -12.94
C PRO A 137 25.26 -24.90 -12.42
N GLY A 138 24.07 -24.27 -12.49
CA GLY A 138 22.82 -24.85 -12.00
C GLY A 138 22.45 -24.52 -10.54
N ALA A 139 23.31 -23.81 -9.80
CA ALA A 139 22.97 -23.34 -8.45
C ALA A 139 21.99 -22.17 -8.45
N ILE A 140 21.86 -21.44 -9.56
CA ILE A 140 20.89 -20.35 -9.69
C ILE A 140 19.57 -20.88 -10.24
N ARG A 141 18.51 -20.69 -9.46
CA ARG A 141 17.14 -21.04 -9.85
C ARG A 141 16.26 -19.80 -9.90
N ARG A 142 15.42 -19.70 -10.92
CA ARG A 142 14.50 -18.55 -11.09
C ARG A 142 13.08 -18.95 -10.86
N GLY A 143 12.31 -18.03 -10.26
CA GLY A 143 10.91 -18.24 -10.00
C GLY A 143 10.10 -16.96 -10.16
N ARG A 144 8.81 -17.16 -10.37
CA ARG A 144 7.80 -16.09 -10.49
C ARG A 144 6.64 -16.36 -9.54
N GLY A 145 6.25 -15.33 -8.81
CA GLY A 145 5.11 -15.41 -7.88
C GLY A 145 4.17 -14.24 -8.05
N ILE A 146 2.92 -14.44 -7.67
CA ILE A 146 1.90 -13.39 -7.65
C ILE A 146 1.20 -13.37 -6.30
N ALA A 147 0.86 -12.16 -5.86
CA ALA A 147 -0.05 -11.91 -4.76
C ALA A 147 -0.87 -10.64 -5.01
N CYS A 148 -2.01 -10.51 -4.33
CA CYS A 148 -2.84 -9.33 -4.41
C CYS A 148 -3.34 -8.93 -3.03
N SER A 149 -3.89 -7.72 -2.92
CA SER A 149 -4.47 -7.25 -1.66
C SER A 149 -5.46 -6.12 -1.89
N PHE A 150 -6.18 -5.78 -0.83
CA PHE A 150 -6.99 -4.56 -0.74
C PHE A 150 -6.72 -3.88 0.59
N LYS A 151 -6.92 -2.57 0.66
CA LYS A 151 -6.66 -1.80 1.87
C LYS A 151 -7.65 -0.66 2.00
N ASN A 152 -8.19 -0.50 3.18
CA ASN A 152 -9.03 0.65 3.52
C ASN A 152 -8.28 1.98 3.29
N VAL A 153 -8.99 2.96 2.76
CA VAL A 153 -8.58 4.37 2.67
C VAL A 153 -9.28 5.13 3.77
N GLY A 154 -8.52 5.77 4.66
CA GLY A 154 -9.08 6.44 5.83
C GLY A 154 -9.20 5.57 7.07
N PHE A 155 -9.71 6.16 8.14
CA PHE A 155 -9.92 5.46 9.41
C PHE A 155 -11.12 4.51 9.32
N SER A 156 -11.05 3.44 10.10
CA SER A 156 -11.99 2.33 10.05
C SER A 156 -12.67 2.12 11.41
N PHE A 157 -13.65 1.21 11.44
CA PHE A 157 -14.24 0.63 12.65
C PHE A 157 -14.81 1.68 13.62
N GLY A 158 -15.52 2.67 13.10
CA GLY A 158 -16.15 3.72 13.92
C GLY A 158 -15.23 4.83 14.39
N ALA A 159 -13.97 4.85 13.96
CA ALA A 159 -13.08 5.95 14.31
C ALA A 159 -13.56 7.26 13.66
N PRO A 160 -13.59 8.38 14.42
CA PRO A 160 -13.98 9.66 13.87
C PRO A 160 -13.08 10.11 12.72
N GLU A 161 -13.69 10.57 11.61
CA GLU A 161 -12.97 10.97 10.41
C GLU A 161 -13.45 12.35 9.94
N LYS A 162 -12.51 13.28 9.76
CA LYS A 162 -12.76 14.61 9.18
C LYS A 162 -11.48 15.17 8.55
N CYS A 163 -11.67 16.14 7.67
CA CYS A 163 -10.58 16.95 7.12
C CYS A 163 -11.10 18.35 6.82
N GLU A 164 -10.33 19.35 7.19
CA GLU A 164 -10.66 20.74 6.99
C GLU A 164 -9.69 21.39 6.01
N ALA A 165 -10.18 22.35 5.23
CA ALA A 165 -9.39 23.19 4.34
C ALA A 165 -9.95 24.62 4.32
N ILE A 166 -9.07 25.60 4.12
CA ILE A 166 -9.42 26.98 3.90
C ILE A 166 -8.90 27.40 2.54
N ILE A 167 -9.78 28.02 1.73
CA ILE A 167 -9.41 28.64 0.44
C ILE A 167 -9.66 30.14 0.55
N GLU A 168 -8.67 30.92 0.18
CA GLU A 168 -8.78 32.35 0.03
C GLU A 168 -8.53 32.75 -1.43
N LEU A 169 -9.47 33.51 -2.01
CA LEU A 169 -9.38 34.02 -3.37
C LEU A 169 -9.11 35.52 -3.32
N HIS A 170 -8.02 35.96 -3.92
CA HIS A 170 -7.58 37.36 -3.97
C HIS A 170 -7.54 37.85 -5.40
N GLY A 171 -7.81 39.15 -5.62
CA GLY A 171 -7.83 39.84 -6.90
C GLY A 171 -8.97 40.83 -7.00
N HIS A 172 -9.18 41.41 -8.15
CA HIS A 172 -10.25 42.37 -8.42
C HIS A 172 -11.34 41.81 -9.33
N ARG A 173 -11.13 41.83 -10.65
CA ARG A 173 -12.05 41.26 -11.63
C ARG A 173 -11.81 39.78 -11.85
N GLU A 174 -10.54 39.40 -11.81
CA GLU A 174 -10.10 38.03 -11.97
C GLU A 174 -9.40 37.56 -10.68
N ILE A 175 -9.33 36.24 -10.49
CA ILE A 175 -8.59 35.66 -9.40
C ILE A 175 -7.11 35.73 -9.76
N GLU A 176 -6.35 36.53 -9.00
CA GLU A 176 -4.93 36.78 -9.21
C GLU A 176 -4.06 35.90 -8.30
N ARG A 177 -4.62 35.43 -7.18
CA ARG A 177 -3.93 34.60 -6.19
C ARG A 177 -4.94 33.75 -5.42
N VAL A 178 -4.58 32.49 -5.18
CA VAL A 178 -5.32 31.54 -4.34
C VAL A 178 -4.42 31.14 -3.17
N VAL A 179 -4.88 31.22 -1.93
CA VAL A 179 -4.17 30.69 -0.78
C VAL A 179 -4.92 29.46 -0.27
N LEU A 180 -4.26 28.31 -0.25
CA LEU A 180 -4.74 27.11 0.42
C LEU A 180 -4.08 26.98 1.79
N ARG A 181 -4.88 27.00 2.85
CA ARG A 181 -4.44 26.70 4.21
C ARG A 181 -4.88 25.30 4.59
N HIS A 182 -3.91 24.45 4.96
CA HIS A 182 -4.18 23.06 5.28
C HIS A 182 -3.13 22.48 6.23
N ALA A 183 -3.55 21.61 7.15
CA ALA A 183 -2.66 21.01 8.16
C ALA A 183 -2.01 19.68 7.75
N GLY A 184 -2.28 19.18 6.53
CA GLY A 184 -1.71 17.92 6.06
C GLY A 184 -0.20 17.98 5.95
N ALA A 185 0.51 17.19 6.78
CA ALA A 185 1.97 17.19 6.82
C ALA A 185 2.58 16.60 5.56
N GLU A 186 3.71 17.17 5.14
CA GLU A 186 4.59 16.61 4.11
C GLU A 186 5.77 15.92 4.78
N VAL A 187 5.95 14.65 4.48
CA VAL A 187 7.05 13.81 4.99
C VAL A 187 7.86 13.17 3.85
N GLY A 188 7.76 13.73 2.65
CA GLY A 188 8.39 13.26 1.44
C GLY A 188 7.45 12.50 0.48
N GLN A 189 6.15 12.37 0.82
CA GLN A 189 5.18 11.66 0.00
C GLN A 189 4.58 12.51 -1.15
N GLY A 190 4.87 13.81 -1.21
CA GLY A 190 4.43 14.69 -2.30
C GLY A 190 2.99 15.21 -2.15
N SER A 191 2.40 15.15 -0.94
CA SER A 191 1.02 15.58 -0.72
C SER A 191 0.81 17.08 -0.96
N HIS A 192 1.77 17.94 -0.59
CA HIS A 192 1.65 19.39 -0.81
C HIS A 192 1.54 19.75 -2.29
N THR A 193 2.30 19.07 -3.17
CA THR A 193 2.17 19.23 -4.62
C THR A 193 0.78 18.82 -5.11
N ALA A 194 0.28 17.66 -4.63
CA ALA A 194 -1.06 17.19 -4.98
C ALA A 194 -2.16 18.15 -4.50
N PHE A 195 -2.04 18.69 -3.26
CA PHE A 195 -2.99 19.67 -2.73
C PHE A 195 -3.02 20.95 -3.56
N LYS A 196 -1.85 21.44 -3.98
CA LYS A 196 -1.74 22.60 -4.85
C LYS A 196 -2.44 22.36 -6.20
N GLN A 197 -2.22 21.21 -6.81
CA GLN A 197 -2.87 20.83 -8.06
C GLN A 197 -4.39 20.70 -7.90
N MET A 198 -4.85 20.09 -6.79
CA MET A 198 -6.28 19.96 -6.48
C MET A 198 -6.94 21.32 -6.23
N ALA A 199 -6.29 22.24 -5.53
CA ALA A 199 -6.81 23.60 -5.31
C ALA A 199 -6.90 24.38 -6.62
N ALA A 200 -5.88 24.30 -7.46
CA ALA A 200 -5.88 24.91 -8.80
C ALA A 200 -7.05 24.39 -9.68
N ALA A 201 -7.22 23.06 -9.68
CA ALA A 201 -8.31 22.42 -10.44
C ALA A 201 -9.71 22.77 -9.88
N ALA A 202 -9.85 22.87 -8.55
CA ALA A 202 -11.11 23.20 -7.90
C ALA A 202 -11.55 24.66 -8.16
N VAL A 203 -10.58 25.57 -8.18
CA VAL A 203 -10.84 27.01 -8.43
C VAL A 203 -10.90 27.31 -9.95
N GLY A 204 -10.26 26.49 -10.77
CA GLY A 204 -10.19 26.70 -12.23
C GLY A 204 -9.11 27.71 -12.64
N VAL A 205 -7.97 27.74 -11.95
CA VAL A 205 -6.86 28.64 -12.19
C VAL A 205 -5.56 27.87 -12.49
N PRO A 206 -4.56 28.50 -13.11
CA PRO A 206 -3.21 27.94 -13.22
C PRO A 206 -2.62 27.61 -11.83
N VAL A 207 -1.86 26.52 -11.74
CA VAL A 207 -1.27 26.04 -10.47
C VAL A 207 -0.27 27.05 -9.86
N GLU A 208 0.32 27.89 -10.69
CA GLU A 208 1.24 28.96 -10.31
C GLU A 208 0.59 30.03 -9.43
N LEU A 209 -0.71 30.25 -9.58
CA LEU A 209 -1.49 31.20 -8.77
C LEU A 209 -1.85 30.67 -7.36
N VAL A 210 -1.60 29.38 -7.10
CA VAL A 210 -1.90 28.75 -5.81
C VAL A 210 -0.68 28.83 -4.88
N GLU A 211 -0.85 29.48 -3.76
CA GLU A 211 0.10 29.51 -2.64
C GLU A 211 -0.36 28.55 -1.54
N LEU A 212 0.58 27.90 -0.86
CA LEU A 212 0.31 27.02 0.25
C LEU A 212 0.72 27.66 1.57
N ASP A 213 -0.20 27.73 2.52
CA ASP A 213 0.04 28.02 3.93
C ASP A 213 -0.26 26.73 4.72
N MET A 214 0.82 26.02 5.10
CA MET A 214 0.72 24.62 5.51
C MET A 214 1.31 24.40 6.90
N SER A 215 0.60 23.57 7.68
CA SER A 215 1.14 23.01 8.93
C SER A 215 1.50 24.04 10.01
N ASP A 216 0.90 25.21 9.96
CA ASP A 216 0.97 26.22 11.02
C ASP A 216 -0.32 26.12 11.87
N THR A 217 -0.18 25.79 13.15
CA THR A 217 -1.30 25.63 14.07
C THR A 217 -2.06 26.93 14.36
N ALA A 218 -1.50 28.09 14.01
CA ALA A 218 -2.17 29.39 14.13
C ALA A 218 -3.06 29.71 12.93
N THR A 219 -2.77 29.16 11.75
CA THR A 219 -3.41 29.57 10.49
C THR A 219 -4.06 28.43 9.74
N SER A 220 -3.54 27.20 9.84
CA SER A 220 -4.10 26.03 9.16
C SER A 220 -5.20 25.36 9.99
N ALA A 221 -6.20 24.83 9.28
CA ALA A 221 -7.30 24.08 9.88
C ALA A 221 -6.88 22.65 10.25
N ASP A 222 -7.74 21.91 10.98
CA ASP A 222 -7.48 20.54 11.39
C ASP A 222 -7.77 19.55 10.26
N SER A 223 -6.73 18.98 9.66
CA SER A 223 -6.85 17.96 8.62
C SER A 223 -6.83 16.52 9.15
N GLY A 224 -6.64 16.33 10.45
CA GLY A 224 -6.34 15.03 11.04
C GLY A 224 -4.94 14.53 10.67
N SER A 225 -4.61 13.30 11.07
CA SER A 225 -3.27 12.75 10.84
C SER A 225 -3.02 12.35 9.40
N VAL A 226 -1.75 12.43 8.99
CA VAL A 226 -1.25 11.90 7.70
C VAL A 226 -0.92 10.42 7.88
N SER A 227 -1.90 9.57 7.67
CA SER A 227 -1.86 8.11 7.86
C SER A 227 -2.99 7.43 7.10
N ALA A 228 -3.07 6.09 7.15
CA ALA A 228 -4.17 5.30 6.58
C ALA A 228 -4.49 5.63 5.10
N SER A 229 -3.52 6.03 4.32
CA SER A 229 -3.66 6.41 2.91
C SER A 229 -4.75 7.45 2.63
N ARG A 230 -5.07 8.32 3.62
CA ARG A 230 -6.29 9.16 3.61
C ARG A 230 -6.13 10.54 2.98
N MET A 231 -4.91 11.09 2.93
CA MET A 231 -4.77 12.52 2.66
C MET A 231 -5.28 12.94 1.27
N THR A 232 -4.90 12.27 0.19
CA THR A 232 -5.40 12.64 -1.15
C THR A 232 -6.93 12.63 -1.20
N PHE A 233 -7.55 11.62 -0.61
CA PHE A 233 -9.01 11.47 -0.57
C PHE A 233 -9.68 12.55 0.30
N MET A 234 -9.23 12.69 1.54
CA MET A 234 -9.85 13.57 2.52
C MET A 234 -9.58 15.05 2.23
N ALA A 235 -8.31 15.38 1.94
CA ALA A 235 -7.93 16.75 1.63
C ALA A 235 -8.55 17.21 0.31
N GLY A 236 -8.54 16.36 -0.73
CA GLY A 236 -9.15 16.71 -2.01
C GLY A 236 -10.64 17.05 -1.90
N ASN A 237 -11.40 16.30 -1.08
CA ASN A 237 -12.81 16.58 -0.83
C ASN A 237 -13.02 17.87 0.00
N SER A 238 -12.18 18.13 1.02
CA SER A 238 -12.27 19.38 1.79
C SER A 238 -11.86 20.61 0.98
N ILE A 239 -10.79 20.48 0.16
CA ILE A 239 -10.34 21.53 -0.77
C ILE A 239 -11.42 21.86 -1.79
N ARG A 240 -12.03 20.84 -2.43
CA ARG A 240 -13.12 21.03 -3.39
C ARG A 240 -14.28 21.79 -2.77
N LYS A 241 -14.71 21.37 -1.60
CA LYS A 241 -15.82 22.03 -0.88
C LYS A 241 -15.48 23.48 -0.50
N ALA A 242 -14.28 23.74 0.02
CA ALA A 242 -13.83 25.08 0.35
C ALA A 242 -13.73 25.97 -0.89
N ALA A 243 -13.27 25.43 -2.02
CA ALA A 243 -13.20 26.16 -3.27
C ALA A 243 -14.58 26.52 -3.82
N GLU A 244 -15.55 25.57 -3.78
CA GLU A 244 -16.94 25.83 -4.16
C GLU A 244 -17.56 26.98 -3.34
N GLU A 245 -17.39 26.98 -2.02
CA GLU A 245 -17.89 28.02 -1.12
C GLU A 245 -17.15 29.36 -1.33
N ALA A 246 -15.84 29.35 -1.58
CA ALA A 246 -15.08 30.57 -1.86
C ALA A 246 -15.46 31.19 -3.22
N LEU A 247 -15.68 30.38 -4.25
CA LEU A 247 -16.13 30.83 -5.57
C LEU A 247 -17.54 31.42 -5.52
N ALA A 248 -18.45 30.89 -4.70
CA ALA A 248 -19.77 31.49 -4.49
C ALA A 248 -19.63 32.92 -3.90
N LYS A 249 -18.83 33.09 -2.86
CA LYS A 249 -18.54 34.42 -2.29
C LYS A 249 -17.86 35.35 -3.30
N TRP A 250 -16.94 34.83 -4.12
CA TRP A 250 -16.29 35.61 -5.18
C TRP A 250 -17.30 36.16 -6.19
N THR A 251 -18.30 35.35 -6.55
CA THR A 251 -19.38 35.76 -7.45
C THR A 251 -20.25 36.87 -6.83
N ASP A 252 -20.45 36.83 -5.52
CA ASP A 252 -21.18 37.86 -4.73
C ASP A 252 -20.32 39.11 -4.43
N GLU A 253 -19.18 39.28 -5.11
CA GLU A 253 -18.22 40.39 -4.95
C GLU A 253 -17.56 40.50 -3.56
N ASP A 254 -17.58 39.47 -2.76
CA ASP A 254 -16.85 39.40 -1.49
C ASP A 254 -15.31 39.30 -1.77
N ARG A 255 -14.52 40.25 -1.24
CA ARG A 255 -13.08 40.34 -1.51
C ARG A 255 -12.28 40.66 -0.24
N PRO A 256 -11.26 39.83 0.14
CA PRO A 256 -10.97 38.51 -0.41
C PRO A 256 -12.09 37.50 -0.08
N ALA A 257 -12.39 36.61 -1.02
CA ALA A 257 -13.39 35.55 -0.79
C ALA A 257 -12.75 34.40 -0.01
N ILE A 258 -13.14 34.23 1.26
CA ILE A 258 -12.55 33.24 2.17
C ILE A 258 -13.61 32.22 2.56
N ALA A 259 -13.30 30.92 2.39
CA ALA A 259 -14.16 29.84 2.86
C ALA A 259 -13.36 28.80 3.66
N HIS A 260 -13.97 28.34 4.75
CA HIS A 260 -13.49 27.25 5.58
C HIS A 260 -14.48 26.09 5.52
N ALA A 261 -14.08 24.97 4.96
CA ALA A 261 -14.94 23.82 4.80
C ALA A 261 -14.41 22.58 5.53
N THR A 262 -15.35 21.80 6.06
CA THR A 262 -15.06 20.48 6.65
C THR A 262 -15.67 19.40 5.79
N TYR A 263 -14.86 18.43 5.39
CA TYR A 263 -15.32 17.19 4.79
C TYR A 263 -15.41 16.08 5.84
N ARG A 264 -16.49 15.33 5.82
CA ARG A 264 -16.71 14.10 6.60
C ARG A 264 -17.14 13.00 5.65
N PRO A 265 -16.43 11.87 5.59
CA PRO A 265 -16.85 10.72 4.79
C PRO A 265 -18.05 10.02 5.43
N PRO A 266 -18.67 9.05 4.74
CA PRO A 266 -19.66 8.18 5.35
C PRO A 266 -19.15 7.54 6.64
N PRO A 267 -19.98 7.40 7.68
CA PRO A 267 -19.59 6.82 8.96
C PRO A 267 -19.24 5.33 8.79
N THR A 268 -18.26 4.87 9.56
CA THR A 268 -17.91 3.46 9.70
C THR A 268 -18.42 2.92 11.04
N GLN A 269 -18.47 1.59 11.19
CA GLN A 269 -18.94 0.94 12.40
C GLN A 269 -17.88 -0.02 12.96
N PRO A 270 -17.70 -0.10 14.29
CA PRO A 270 -16.83 -1.08 14.91
C PRO A 270 -17.38 -2.51 14.71
N TYR A 271 -16.56 -3.50 15.02
CA TYR A 271 -17.03 -4.88 15.11
C TYR A 271 -18.06 -5.04 16.23
N ASP A 272 -19.13 -5.72 15.88
CA ASP A 272 -20.03 -6.31 16.87
C ASP A 272 -19.35 -7.59 17.44
N PRO A 273 -19.10 -7.66 18.74
CA PRO A 273 -18.34 -8.76 19.33
C PRO A 273 -19.06 -10.10 19.32
N GLU A 274 -20.38 -10.12 19.15
CA GLU A 274 -21.19 -11.35 19.16
C GLU A 274 -21.35 -11.92 17.75
N THR A 275 -21.53 -11.07 16.77
CA THR A 275 -21.87 -11.46 15.39
C THR A 275 -20.72 -11.32 14.40
N GLY A 276 -19.67 -10.53 14.75
CA GLY A 276 -18.61 -10.16 13.83
C GLY A 276 -19.04 -9.15 12.75
N TYR A 277 -20.29 -8.66 12.81
CA TYR A 277 -20.78 -7.64 11.88
C TYR A 277 -20.00 -6.33 12.03
N SER A 278 -19.66 -5.72 10.92
CA SER A 278 -19.06 -4.38 10.88
C SER A 278 -19.26 -3.74 9.51
N MET A 279 -19.45 -2.42 9.48
CA MET A 279 -19.24 -1.59 8.29
C MET A 279 -17.85 -0.93 8.43
N PRO A 280 -16.77 -1.66 8.06
CA PRO A 280 -15.43 -1.31 8.51
C PRO A 280 -14.89 -0.07 7.83
N ASN A 281 -15.26 0.18 6.56
CA ASN A 281 -14.77 1.35 5.85
C ASN A 281 -15.71 1.77 4.70
N PHE A 282 -15.50 2.99 4.18
CA PHE A 282 -16.28 3.62 3.13
C PHE A 282 -15.66 3.51 1.74
N THR A 283 -14.36 3.17 1.63
CA THR A 283 -13.66 2.90 0.36
C THR A 283 -12.39 2.09 0.57
N TYR A 284 -11.96 1.39 -0.49
CA TYR A 284 -10.75 0.57 -0.52
C TYR A 284 -9.91 0.89 -1.76
N GLY A 285 -8.58 0.75 -1.64
CA GLY A 285 -7.66 0.63 -2.76
C GLY A 285 -7.31 -0.84 -3.00
N TYR A 286 -6.89 -1.17 -4.21
CA TYR A 286 -6.62 -2.53 -4.67
C TYR A 286 -5.27 -2.59 -5.36
N VAL A 287 -4.55 -3.70 -5.15
CA VAL A 287 -3.19 -3.90 -5.65
C VAL A 287 -2.93 -5.35 -5.98
N ALA A 288 -2.13 -5.60 -7.00
CA ALA A 288 -1.56 -6.91 -7.29
C ALA A 288 -0.08 -6.76 -7.69
N GLU A 289 0.74 -7.69 -7.26
CA GLU A 289 2.16 -7.71 -7.59
C GLU A 289 2.61 -9.05 -8.14
N VAL A 290 3.44 -8.97 -9.17
CA VAL A 290 4.18 -10.11 -9.70
C VAL A 290 5.66 -9.88 -9.45
N VAL A 291 6.33 -10.87 -8.86
CA VAL A 291 7.75 -10.86 -8.53
C VAL A 291 8.49 -11.89 -9.38
N ASP A 292 9.53 -11.46 -10.05
CA ASP A 292 10.55 -12.32 -10.65
C ASP A 292 11.80 -12.27 -9.79
N LEU A 293 12.32 -13.43 -9.40
CA LEU A 293 13.54 -13.53 -8.59
C LEU A 293 14.44 -14.69 -9.01
N ALA A 294 15.68 -14.59 -8.57
CA ALA A 294 16.67 -15.66 -8.66
C ALA A 294 17.15 -16.05 -7.26
N VAL A 295 17.31 -17.34 -7.03
CA VAL A 295 17.80 -17.90 -5.78
C VAL A 295 19.12 -18.61 -6.05
N ASP A 296 20.15 -18.26 -5.31
CA ASP A 296 21.37 -19.05 -5.23
C ASP A 296 21.21 -20.12 -4.15
N ILE A 297 21.03 -21.38 -4.55
CA ILE A 297 20.77 -22.47 -3.63
C ILE A 297 21.99 -22.92 -2.81
N GLU A 298 23.20 -22.46 -3.16
CA GLU A 298 24.41 -22.74 -2.39
C GLU A 298 24.60 -21.75 -1.24
N THR A 299 24.21 -20.49 -1.45
CA THR A 299 24.37 -19.42 -0.46
C THR A 299 23.08 -19.02 0.25
N GLY A 300 21.92 -19.40 -0.30
CA GLY A 300 20.62 -18.98 0.15
C GLY A 300 20.28 -17.53 -0.19
N TYR A 301 21.12 -16.86 -0.99
CA TYR A 301 20.85 -15.47 -1.38
C TYR A 301 19.72 -15.39 -2.40
N ILE A 302 18.83 -14.43 -2.20
CA ILE A 302 17.71 -14.14 -3.09
C ILE A 302 17.94 -12.79 -3.75
N HIS A 303 17.89 -12.76 -5.07
CA HIS A 303 17.95 -11.54 -5.86
C HIS A 303 16.61 -11.31 -6.55
N VAL A 304 15.98 -10.15 -6.27
CA VAL A 304 14.74 -9.76 -6.94
C VAL A 304 15.09 -9.02 -8.23
N GLU A 305 14.80 -9.67 -9.35
CA GLU A 305 15.11 -9.14 -10.68
C GLU A 305 14.08 -8.08 -11.09
N ARG A 306 12.78 -8.34 -10.81
CA ARG A 306 11.71 -7.47 -11.24
C ARG A 306 10.49 -7.55 -10.30
N VAL A 307 9.87 -6.42 -10.06
CA VAL A 307 8.55 -6.32 -9.46
C VAL A 307 7.62 -5.58 -10.41
N VAL A 308 6.49 -6.17 -10.75
CA VAL A 308 5.39 -5.49 -11.45
C VAL A 308 4.30 -5.23 -10.42
N CYS A 309 4.04 -3.97 -10.12
CA CYS A 309 3.01 -3.53 -9.19
C CYS A 309 1.89 -2.84 -9.95
N ALA A 310 0.71 -3.47 -10.01
CA ALA A 310 -0.51 -2.86 -10.51
C ALA A 310 -1.33 -2.35 -9.32
N ASP A 311 -1.53 -1.04 -9.26
CA ASP A 311 -2.20 -0.35 -8.16
C ASP A 311 -3.37 0.49 -8.68
N ASP A 312 -4.57 0.31 -8.12
CA ASP A 312 -5.71 1.16 -8.42
C ASP A 312 -5.72 2.38 -7.50
N VAL A 313 -5.40 3.51 -8.10
CA VAL A 313 -5.33 4.82 -7.44
C VAL A 313 -6.58 5.67 -7.67
N GLY A 314 -7.63 5.09 -8.29
CA GLY A 314 -8.72 5.86 -8.83
C GLY A 314 -8.19 6.81 -9.92
N LYS A 315 -8.61 8.07 -9.90
CA LYS A 315 -8.02 9.08 -10.80
C LYS A 315 -6.66 9.55 -10.30
N VAL A 316 -5.64 9.44 -11.14
CA VAL A 316 -4.29 9.93 -10.86
C VAL A 316 -4.29 11.46 -10.74
N ILE A 317 -3.86 12.00 -9.60
CA ILE A 317 -3.67 13.45 -9.40
C ILE A 317 -2.26 13.87 -9.83
N ASN A 318 -1.23 13.15 -9.38
CA ASN A 318 0.17 13.40 -9.75
C ASN A 318 0.87 12.07 -10.01
N ARG A 319 1.14 11.79 -11.28
CA ARG A 319 1.70 10.52 -11.72
C ARG A 319 3.07 10.23 -11.11
N THR A 320 3.97 11.20 -11.14
CA THR A 320 5.34 11.06 -10.61
C THR A 320 5.32 10.72 -9.12
N ASN A 321 4.45 11.38 -8.33
CA ASN A 321 4.33 11.10 -6.91
C ASN A 321 3.76 9.69 -6.66
N VAL A 322 2.79 9.24 -7.46
CA VAL A 322 2.22 7.89 -7.36
C VAL A 322 3.27 6.84 -7.67
N GLU A 323 4.00 6.97 -8.77
CA GLU A 323 5.09 6.06 -9.14
C GLU A 323 6.16 6.01 -8.06
N GLY A 324 6.58 7.16 -7.52
CA GLY A 324 7.52 7.22 -6.39
C GLY A 324 7.01 6.57 -5.10
N GLN A 325 5.68 6.61 -4.84
CA GLN A 325 5.07 5.89 -3.72
C GLN A 325 5.08 4.38 -3.93
N ILE A 326 4.84 3.90 -5.15
CA ILE A 326 4.92 2.48 -5.50
C ILE A 326 6.35 1.98 -5.32
N GLU A 327 7.33 2.63 -5.94
CA GLU A 327 8.73 2.26 -5.83
C GLU A 327 9.22 2.24 -4.38
N GLY A 328 8.92 3.29 -3.61
CA GLY A 328 9.29 3.38 -2.20
C GLY A 328 8.60 2.33 -1.32
N ALA A 329 7.36 1.94 -1.62
CA ALA A 329 6.67 0.88 -0.90
C ALA A 329 7.24 -0.50 -1.21
N VAL A 330 7.55 -0.78 -2.48
CA VAL A 330 8.18 -2.01 -2.93
C VAL A 330 9.55 -2.19 -2.25
N VAL A 331 10.39 -1.16 -2.22
CA VAL A 331 11.70 -1.22 -1.54
C VAL A 331 11.56 -1.47 -0.04
N GLN A 332 10.59 -0.83 0.59
CA GLN A 332 10.34 -1.04 2.03
C GLN A 332 9.81 -2.46 2.30
N ALA A 333 8.91 -2.98 1.46
CA ALA A 333 8.40 -4.35 1.56
C ALA A 333 9.45 -5.40 1.22
N PHE A 334 10.40 -5.08 0.32
CA PHE A 334 11.58 -5.90 0.07
C PHE A 334 12.42 -6.08 1.35
N GLY A 335 12.71 -4.99 2.07
CA GLY A 335 13.38 -5.07 3.37
C GLY A 335 12.66 -5.96 4.36
N TYR A 336 11.34 -5.80 4.47
CA TYR A 336 10.47 -6.62 5.31
C TYR A 336 10.50 -8.12 4.94
N ALA A 337 10.52 -8.43 3.64
CA ALA A 337 10.49 -9.81 3.15
C ALA A 337 11.85 -10.53 3.22
N LEU A 338 12.97 -9.82 3.06
CA LEU A 338 14.27 -10.43 2.81
C LEU A 338 15.41 -10.04 3.76
N MET A 339 15.33 -8.88 4.47
CA MET A 339 16.50 -8.34 5.16
C MET A 339 16.26 -7.98 6.62
N GLU A 340 15.15 -7.31 6.93
CA GLU A 340 14.91 -6.68 8.23
C GLU A 340 14.55 -7.71 9.29
N ASN A 341 15.45 -7.93 10.24
CA ASN A 341 15.30 -8.92 11.31
C ASN A 341 15.59 -8.31 12.67
N LEU A 342 14.57 -7.73 13.31
CA LEU A 342 14.69 -7.22 14.67
C LEU A 342 14.82 -8.38 15.65
N GLN A 343 15.98 -8.48 16.29
CA GLN A 343 16.27 -9.54 17.27
C GLN A 343 16.09 -9.03 18.69
N VAL A 344 15.24 -9.71 19.43
CA VAL A 344 14.99 -9.43 20.85
C VAL A 344 15.32 -10.65 21.68
N ARG A 345 16.15 -10.47 22.72
CA ARG A 345 16.47 -11.50 23.70
C ARG A 345 16.30 -10.93 25.09
N ASP A 346 15.55 -11.62 25.95
CA ASP A 346 15.27 -11.21 27.33
C ASP A 346 14.76 -9.76 27.47
N GLY A 347 13.87 -9.33 26.54
CA GLY A 347 13.31 -8.00 26.48
C GLY A 347 14.25 -6.90 25.97
N ARG A 348 15.44 -7.26 25.47
CA ARG A 348 16.43 -6.31 24.94
C ARG A 348 16.63 -6.52 23.43
N ILE A 349 16.69 -5.43 22.68
CA ILE A 349 17.10 -5.46 21.28
C ILE A 349 18.61 -5.74 21.25
N ILE A 350 19.03 -6.82 20.58
CA ILE A 350 20.44 -7.23 20.51
C ILE A 350 21.14 -6.75 19.24
N ASN A 351 20.39 -6.23 18.28
CA ASN A 351 20.92 -5.62 17.04
C ASN A 351 20.40 -4.19 16.82
N PRO A 352 20.72 -3.23 17.73
CA PRO A 352 20.12 -1.89 17.74
C PRO A 352 20.76 -0.91 16.76
N PHE A 353 21.76 -1.31 15.98
CA PHE A 353 22.51 -0.46 15.05
C PHE A 353 22.19 -0.83 13.60
N PHE A 354 22.20 0.14 12.69
CA PHE A 354 22.01 -0.11 11.25
C PHE A 354 23.06 -1.02 10.60
N SER A 355 24.21 -1.19 11.23
CA SER A 355 25.19 -2.20 10.82
C SER A 355 24.77 -3.66 11.17
N GLN A 356 23.72 -3.85 11.93
CA GLN A 356 23.22 -5.14 12.41
C GLN A 356 21.74 -5.35 12.05
N TYR A 357 20.92 -4.30 12.15
CA TYR A 357 19.58 -4.26 11.61
C TYR A 357 19.62 -3.67 10.20
N LEU A 358 19.72 -4.56 9.22
CA LEU A 358 19.92 -4.17 7.83
C LEU A 358 18.63 -3.71 7.20
N ILE A 359 18.61 -2.45 6.76
CA ILE A 359 17.58 -1.92 5.86
C ILE A 359 18.13 -1.90 4.43
N PRO A 360 17.29 -2.03 3.39
CA PRO A 360 17.76 -2.02 2.00
C PRO A 360 18.50 -0.73 1.64
N GLY A 361 19.70 -0.90 1.10
CA GLY A 361 20.45 0.19 0.46
C GLY A 361 20.22 0.16 -1.05
N ILE A 362 20.82 1.13 -1.77
CA ILE A 362 20.65 1.28 -3.22
C ILE A 362 21.15 0.05 -4.03
N LYS A 363 21.98 -0.80 -3.44
CA LYS A 363 22.49 -2.01 -4.08
C LYS A 363 21.64 -3.25 -3.84
N ASP A 364 20.71 -3.19 -2.89
CA ASP A 364 19.88 -4.31 -2.47
C ASP A 364 18.53 -4.34 -3.18
N ILE A 365 18.08 -3.18 -3.66
CA ILE A 365 16.75 -3.01 -4.26
C ILE A 365 16.55 -3.84 -5.52
N PRO A 366 15.30 -4.17 -5.91
CA PRO A 366 15.00 -4.81 -7.18
C PRO A 366 15.62 -4.07 -8.38
N GLU A 367 16.05 -4.81 -9.40
CA GLU A 367 16.63 -4.19 -10.59
C GLU A 367 15.62 -3.31 -11.31
N LYS A 368 14.36 -3.72 -11.29
CA LYS A 368 13.27 -3.02 -11.96
C LYS A 368 11.98 -3.08 -11.15
N VAL A 369 11.32 -1.93 -11.02
CA VAL A 369 9.94 -1.82 -10.54
C VAL A 369 9.11 -1.23 -11.68
N ASP A 370 8.12 -1.98 -12.16
CA ASP A 370 7.16 -1.51 -13.16
C ASP A 370 5.87 -1.09 -12.46
N SER A 371 5.58 0.19 -12.45
CA SER A 371 4.35 0.76 -11.93
C SER A 371 3.24 0.73 -12.99
N VAL A 372 2.19 -0.04 -12.75
CA VAL A 372 1.02 -0.15 -13.61
C VAL A 372 -0.16 0.53 -12.92
N LEU A 373 -0.54 1.71 -13.42
CA LEU A 373 -1.62 2.49 -12.82
C LEU A 373 -2.96 2.06 -13.41
N VAL A 374 -3.81 1.54 -12.54
CA VAL A 374 -5.22 1.24 -12.84
C VAL A 374 -6.05 2.40 -12.30
N GLU A 375 -6.93 2.94 -13.15
CA GLU A 375 -7.71 4.15 -12.84
C GLU A 375 -9.21 3.82 -12.88
N VAL A 376 -9.71 3.13 -11.85
CA VAL A 376 -11.15 2.94 -11.64
C VAL A 376 -11.64 4.04 -10.71
N PRO A 377 -12.39 5.04 -11.21
CA PRO A 377 -12.79 6.20 -10.41
C PRO A 377 -13.56 5.81 -9.16
N ASP A 378 -13.15 6.36 -8.02
CA ASP A 378 -13.88 6.18 -6.77
C ASP A 378 -15.11 7.11 -6.72
N PRO A 379 -16.32 6.59 -6.46
CA PRO A 379 -17.54 7.41 -6.44
C PRO A 379 -17.53 8.52 -5.37
N LEU A 380 -16.80 8.33 -4.28
CA LEU A 380 -16.68 9.28 -3.17
C LEU A 380 -15.41 10.11 -3.24
N GLY A 381 -14.45 9.70 -4.08
CA GLY A 381 -13.14 10.32 -4.19
C GLY A 381 -13.17 11.69 -4.88
N PRO A 382 -12.30 12.62 -4.48
CA PRO A 382 -12.19 13.90 -5.17
C PRO A 382 -11.71 13.66 -6.60
N TRP A 383 -12.50 14.07 -7.59
CA TRP A 383 -12.29 13.76 -9.02
C TRP A 383 -12.12 12.26 -9.33
N GLY A 384 -12.61 11.38 -8.45
CA GLY A 384 -12.45 9.93 -8.55
C GLY A 384 -11.13 9.39 -7.99
N ALA A 385 -10.32 10.19 -7.31
CA ALA A 385 -9.03 9.75 -6.75
C ALA A 385 -9.21 8.92 -5.49
N ARG A 386 -8.28 7.98 -5.26
CA ARG A 386 -8.14 7.20 -4.03
C ARG A 386 -6.82 7.50 -3.32
N GLY A 387 -6.73 7.10 -2.05
CA GLY A 387 -5.44 6.97 -1.38
C GLY A 387 -4.80 5.63 -1.72
N MET A 388 -3.47 5.58 -1.86
CA MET A 388 -2.78 4.40 -2.36
C MET A 388 -1.50 4.03 -1.59
N ALA A 389 -1.03 4.88 -0.69
CA ALA A 389 0.31 4.79 -0.13
C ALA A 389 0.65 3.47 0.60
N GLU A 390 -0.34 2.76 1.14
CA GLU A 390 -0.14 1.51 1.88
C GLU A 390 -0.29 0.26 0.99
N MET A 391 -1.00 0.36 -0.14
CA MET A 391 -1.35 -0.78 -0.99
C MET A 391 -0.11 -1.50 -1.54
N PRO A 392 0.87 -0.84 -2.16
CA PRO A 392 2.00 -1.50 -2.79
C PRO A 392 2.96 -2.21 -1.81
N PHE A 393 2.80 -1.98 -0.51
CA PHE A 393 3.58 -2.70 0.50
C PHE A 393 3.05 -4.10 0.78
N MET A 394 1.74 -4.32 0.60
CA MET A 394 1.05 -5.47 1.19
C MET A 394 1.32 -6.79 0.50
N PRO A 395 1.27 -6.92 -0.84
CA PRO A 395 1.38 -8.21 -1.51
C PRO A 395 2.82 -8.66 -1.77
N LEU A 396 3.83 -7.81 -1.59
CA LEU A 396 5.20 -8.14 -1.99
C LEU A 396 5.74 -9.38 -1.27
N ALA A 397 5.62 -9.44 0.06
CA ALA A 397 6.19 -10.54 0.83
C ALA A 397 5.60 -11.92 0.43
N PRO A 398 4.26 -12.10 0.31
CA PRO A 398 3.72 -13.36 -0.18
C PRO A 398 4.02 -13.62 -1.66
N ALA A 399 4.18 -12.59 -2.52
CA ALA A 399 4.60 -12.77 -3.90
C ALA A 399 6.06 -13.26 -3.98
N VAL A 400 6.95 -12.77 -3.10
CA VAL A 400 8.34 -13.24 -2.96
C VAL A 400 8.36 -14.71 -2.51
N VAL A 401 7.55 -15.10 -1.52
CA VAL A 401 7.45 -16.49 -1.07
C VAL A 401 6.97 -17.42 -2.19
N ALA A 402 5.96 -16.98 -2.95
CA ALA A 402 5.47 -17.74 -4.10
C ALA A 402 6.54 -17.89 -5.21
N ALA A 403 7.27 -16.82 -5.50
CA ALA A 403 8.37 -16.86 -6.48
C ALA A 403 9.53 -17.74 -6.01
N PHE A 404 9.84 -17.71 -4.71
CA PHE A 404 10.82 -18.61 -4.11
C PHE A 404 10.40 -20.08 -4.24
N HIS A 405 9.13 -20.38 -3.95
CA HIS A 405 8.58 -21.72 -4.13
C HIS A 405 8.66 -22.18 -5.59
N ASP A 406 8.28 -21.33 -6.54
CA ASP A 406 8.37 -21.64 -7.96
C ASP A 406 9.81 -21.92 -8.41
N ALA A 407 10.81 -21.27 -7.80
CA ALA A 407 12.23 -21.50 -8.06
C ALA A 407 12.76 -22.80 -7.45
N THR A 408 12.29 -23.19 -6.26
CA THR A 408 12.94 -24.19 -5.41
C THR A 408 12.09 -25.42 -5.09
N GLY A 409 10.76 -25.32 -5.23
CA GLY A 409 9.80 -26.30 -4.76
C GLY A 409 9.56 -26.28 -3.24
N VAL A 410 10.12 -25.30 -2.52
CA VAL A 410 10.07 -25.23 -1.05
C VAL A 410 9.19 -24.08 -0.60
N TRP A 411 8.21 -24.33 0.27
CA TRP A 411 7.41 -23.27 0.93
C TRP A 411 8.13 -22.71 2.16
N MET A 412 8.19 -21.38 2.23
CA MET A 412 8.63 -20.65 3.42
C MET A 412 7.41 -20.14 4.18
N ASP A 413 7.37 -20.37 5.48
CA ASP A 413 6.27 -19.96 6.37
C ASP A 413 6.64 -18.77 7.26
N GLU A 414 7.87 -18.31 7.18
CA GLU A 414 8.44 -17.21 7.96
C GLU A 414 9.19 -16.22 7.07
N ILE A 415 9.12 -14.95 7.43
CA ILE A 415 9.91 -13.86 6.87
C ILE A 415 10.71 -13.16 7.98
N PRO A 416 11.80 -12.47 7.65
CA PRO A 416 12.46 -12.36 6.34
C PRO A 416 13.12 -13.68 5.90
N LEU A 417 13.19 -13.90 4.57
CA LEU A 417 13.88 -15.04 3.95
C LEU A 417 15.39 -14.78 3.97
N LEU A 418 16.00 -14.86 5.14
CA LEU A 418 17.44 -14.67 5.30
C LEU A 418 18.22 -15.85 4.69
N PRO A 419 19.42 -15.62 4.13
CA PRO A 419 20.19 -16.65 3.45
C PRO A 419 20.34 -17.95 4.26
N TRP A 420 20.65 -17.86 5.54
CA TRP A 420 20.78 -19.02 6.41
C TRP A 420 19.47 -19.79 6.64
N ARG A 421 18.32 -19.07 6.74
CA ARG A 421 16.99 -19.71 6.82
C ARG A 421 16.63 -20.43 5.52
N VAL A 422 17.01 -19.84 4.39
CA VAL A 422 16.84 -20.46 3.07
C VAL A 422 17.63 -21.76 2.99
N ILE A 423 18.92 -21.75 3.33
CA ILE A 423 19.78 -22.95 3.31
C ILE A 423 19.24 -24.05 4.25
N GLU A 424 18.76 -23.71 5.43
CA GLU A 424 18.18 -24.69 6.36
C GLU A 424 16.93 -25.40 5.82
N LYS A 425 16.21 -24.78 4.89
CA LYS A 425 14.97 -25.32 4.30
C LYS A 425 15.17 -26.01 2.96
N LEU A 426 16.24 -25.69 2.24
CA LEU A 426 16.58 -26.34 0.98
C LEU A 426 17.05 -27.78 1.22
N PRO A 427 16.68 -28.73 0.33
CA PRO A 427 17.05 -30.16 0.45
C PRO A 427 18.55 -30.42 0.20
#